data_8bc4f87a5270e37f581d2bf02400759b
#
_entry.id   8bc4f87a5270e37f581d2bf02400759b
#
_cell.length_a   1.000
_cell.length_b   1.000
_cell.length_c   1.000
_cell.angle_alpha   90.00
_cell.angle_beta   90.00
_cell.angle_gamma   90.00
#
_symmetry.space_group_name_H-M   'P 1'
#
loop_
_entity.id
_entity.type
_entity.pdbx_description
1 polymer ?
#
loop_
_entity_poly.entity_id
_entity_poly.type
_entity_poly.pdbx_seq_one_letter_code
_entity_poly.pdbx_strand_id
1 'polypeptide(L)'
;MRLYLKNVGKVSEADIKLDGITVIAGENNTGKSTVGKMLYCLFDSFYREKEQIDRERKKTIARVISDFYTEATNRFTMGFNPEMIAGRINAESKDYIADKDKLERTLGQLYREVDKNFLQHVDQEGLRKLTDRVCNYLNFPDDEIRKVILKKRLDAEFRMKVGYINNPEDRSEVELQIKDKKISLEISYKGDITIKDYISLVKEIIYIDDPFVLDDIDYMSPFGFYNAYSHRIDLLQKLSDTSKASEFSALDELVVNKKFEKILETMKDVCDGELISMDDRGTYVYKTDRLSAPLDIVNMSTGLKSFVILRTLLEKGRIDENGVVILDEPEIHLHPEWQLKFAEIIVLIQREFKTNILLNTHSPYFLNAIEVYSEKYGIGDVCNYYLTKEQDGRTDIVEVTDNRELIYAKLARPLQDLENMEYRNGETV
;
A
#
# COMPACT_ATOMS: atom_id res chain seq x y z
N MET A 1 -6.50 -5.89 15.83
CA MET A 1 -5.48 -4.83 15.84
C MET A 1 -6.09 -3.54 16.35
N ARG A 2 -5.29 -2.55 16.78
CA ARG A 2 -5.75 -1.24 17.22
C ARG A 2 -4.78 -0.17 16.72
N LEU A 3 -5.28 0.85 16.06
CA LEU A 3 -4.52 2.01 15.59
C LEU A 3 -4.90 3.24 16.42
N TYR A 4 -3.94 3.82 17.10
CA TYR A 4 -4.07 5.08 17.79
C TYR A 4 -3.31 6.17 17.05
N LEU A 5 -3.97 7.28 16.79
CA LEU A 5 -3.41 8.48 16.18
C LEU A 5 -3.72 9.69 17.05
N LYS A 6 -2.72 10.54 17.24
CA LYS A 6 -2.87 11.83 17.88
C LYS A 6 -2.09 12.89 17.13
N ASN A 7 -2.75 13.99 16.81
CA ASN A 7 -2.17 15.12 16.10
C ASN A 7 -1.55 14.76 14.74
N VAL A 8 -2.28 14.00 13.89
CA VAL A 8 -1.83 13.59 12.55
C VAL A 8 -2.67 14.27 11.48
N GLY A 9 -2.06 15.13 10.67
CA GLY A 9 -2.77 15.88 9.65
C GLY A 9 -3.91 16.72 10.24
N LYS A 10 -5.17 16.42 9.90
CA LYS A 10 -6.37 17.01 10.49
C LYS A 10 -6.89 16.27 11.72
N VAL A 11 -6.45 15.04 11.93
CA VAL A 11 -6.94 14.20 13.01
C VAL A 11 -6.30 14.62 14.32
N SER A 12 -7.11 15.10 15.27
CA SER A 12 -6.69 15.40 16.64
C SER A 12 -6.47 14.11 17.40
N GLU A 13 -7.47 13.24 17.39
CA GLU A 13 -7.43 11.95 18.07
C GLU A 13 -8.28 10.92 17.33
N ALA A 14 -7.74 9.71 17.23
CA ALA A 14 -8.44 8.55 16.71
C ALA A 14 -7.93 7.28 17.41
N ASP A 15 -8.84 6.46 17.89
CA ASP A 15 -8.57 5.18 18.51
C ASP A 15 -9.43 4.12 17.84
N ILE A 16 -8.83 3.38 16.90
CA ILE A 16 -9.56 2.57 15.93
C ILE A 16 -9.22 1.09 16.11
N LYS A 17 -10.24 0.30 16.42
CA LYS A 17 -10.17 -1.14 16.40
C LYS A 17 -10.27 -1.65 14.96
N LEU A 18 -9.24 -2.34 14.51
CA LEU A 18 -9.16 -2.96 13.19
C LEU A 18 -9.37 -4.47 13.34
N ASP A 19 -10.61 -4.89 13.18
CA ASP A 19 -11.05 -6.28 13.30
C ASP A 19 -12.22 -6.51 12.35
N GLY A 20 -12.13 -7.51 11.48
CA GLY A 20 -13.13 -7.73 10.44
C GLY A 20 -13.28 -6.54 9.50
N ILE A 21 -14.44 -5.89 9.47
CA ILE A 21 -14.69 -4.67 8.68
C ILE A 21 -14.79 -3.48 9.63
N THR A 22 -13.91 -2.51 9.44
CA THR A 22 -13.90 -1.26 10.18
C THR A 22 -14.30 -0.13 9.23
N VAL A 23 -15.43 0.52 9.48
CA VAL A 23 -15.94 1.60 8.65
C VAL A 23 -15.70 2.94 9.34
N ILE A 24 -15.07 3.88 8.63
CA ILE A 24 -14.98 5.28 9.05
C ILE A 24 -15.88 6.11 8.14
N ALA A 25 -16.95 6.63 8.71
CA ALA A 25 -17.91 7.45 7.99
C ALA A 25 -17.78 8.94 8.38
N GLY A 26 -18.10 9.83 7.46
CA GLY A 26 -18.07 11.26 7.70
C GLY A 26 -17.96 12.10 6.44
N GLU A 27 -18.03 13.42 6.62
CA GLU A 27 -17.95 14.39 5.54
C GLU A 27 -16.58 14.38 4.85
N ASN A 28 -16.53 15.02 3.68
CA ASN A 28 -15.25 15.17 2.96
C ASN A 28 -14.27 16.05 3.75
N ASN A 29 -12.96 15.77 3.58
CA ASN A 29 -11.90 16.56 4.19
C ASN A 29 -11.85 16.50 5.75
N THR A 30 -12.40 15.45 6.36
CA THR A 30 -12.40 15.22 7.82
C THR A 30 -11.28 14.27 8.30
N GLY A 31 -10.34 13.90 7.44
CA GLY A 31 -9.19 13.08 7.84
C GLY A 31 -9.38 11.57 7.74
N LYS A 32 -10.48 11.06 7.13
CA LYS A 32 -10.68 9.62 6.90
C LYS A 32 -9.48 8.98 6.19
N SER A 33 -9.10 9.53 5.04
CA SER A 33 -7.94 9.04 4.26
C SER A 33 -6.60 9.18 5.00
N THR A 34 -6.50 10.10 5.98
CA THR A 34 -5.31 10.23 6.84
C THR A 34 -5.07 8.96 7.64
N VAL A 35 -6.14 8.33 8.14
CA VAL A 35 -6.07 7.06 8.88
C VAL A 35 -5.56 5.95 7.97
N GLY A 36 -6.17 5.81 6.78
CA GLY A 36 -5.75 4.80 5.79
C GLY A 36 -4.29 4.95 5.38
N LYS A 37 -3.86 6.17 5.05
CA LYS A 37 -2.47 6.47 4.69
C LYS A 37 -1.48 6.17 5.80
N MET A 38 -1.80 6.52 7.05
CA MET A 38 -0.93 6.23 8.18
C MET A 38 -0.83 4.72 8.42
N LEU A 39 -1.96 4.00 8.39
CA LEU A 39 -1.97 2.55 8.52
C LEU A 39 -1.13 1.89 7.42
N TYR A 40 -1.27 2.35 6.17
CA TYR A 40 -0.46 1.88 5.05
C TYR A 40 1.04 2.12 5.28
N CYS A 41 1.43 3.35 5.66
CA CYS A 41 2.84 3.67 5.92
C CYS A 41 3.46 2.78 7.00
N LEU A 42 2.72 2.49 8.08
CA LEU A 42 3.19 1.59 9.13
C LEU A 42 3.34 0.16 8.61
N PHE A 43 2.28 -0.40 8.03
CA PHE A 43 2.30 -1.77 7.56
C PHE A 43 3.38 -2.00 6.53
N ASP A 44 3.43 -1.17 5.48
CA ASP A 44 4.36 -1.36 4.40
C ASP A 44 5.81 -1.12 4.82
N SER A 45 6.08 -0.20 5.78
CA SER A 45 7.44 0.04 6.30
C SER A 45 7.97 -1.12 7.14
N PHE A 46 7.11 -1.82 7.85
CA PHE A 46 7.52 -2.90 8.75
C PHE A 46 7.20 -4.30 8.21
N TYR A 47 6.61 -4.39 7.01
CA TYR A 47 6.40 -5.66 6.31
C TYR A 47 7.73 -6.25 5.87
N ARG A 48 8.06 -7.47 6.34
CA ARG A 48 9.34 -8.13 6.07
C ARG A 48 10.53 -7.16 6.19
N GLU A 49 10.56 -6.39 7.26
CA GLU A 49 11.43 -5.24 7.47
C GLU A 49 12.90 -5.54 7.17
N LYS A 50 13.42 -6.71 7.60
CA LYS A 50 14.81 -7.11 7.33
C LYS A 50 15.10 -7.23 5.83
N GLU A 51 14.18 -7.83 5.08
CA GLU A 51 14.33 -7.97 3.62
C GLU A 51 14.30 -6.60 2.92
N GLN A 52 13.53 -5.65 3.45
CA GLN A 52 13.51 -4.29 2.91
C GLN A 52 14.82 -3.55 3.18
N ILE A 53 15.37 -3.66 4.40
CA ILE A 53 16.66 -3.08 4.75
C ILE A 53 17.76 -3.66 3.85
N ASP A 54 17.77 -4.98 3.67
CA ASP A 54 18.74 -5.64 2.79
C ASP A 54 18.59 -5.21 1.33
N ARG A 55 17.36 -5.02 0.86
CA ARG A 55 17.07 -4.51 -0.49
C ARG A 55 17.55 -3.08 -0.68
N GLU A 56 17.30 -2.17 0.28
CA GLU A 56 17.78 -0.79 0.21
C GLU A 56 19.30 -0.71 0.24
N ARG A 57 19.93 -1.52 1.09
CA ARG A 57 21.41 -1.63 1.15
C ARG A 57 21.98 -2.11 -0.17
N LYS A 58 21.46 -3.23 -0.70
CA LYS A 58 21.84 -3.80 -1.99
C LYS A 58 21.68 -2.79 -3.13
N LYS A 59 20.54 -2.11 -3.21
CA LYS A 59 20.24 -1.10 -4.23
C LYS A 59 21.23 0.08 -4.18
N THR A 60 21.57 0.54 -2.98
CA THR A 60 22.52 1.63 -2.80
C THR A 60 23.93 1.21 -3.23
N ILE A 61 24.38 0.02 -2.83
CA ILE A 61 25.68 -0.55 -3.24
C ILE A 61 25.72 -0.75 -4.76
N ALA A 62 24.65 -1.29 -5.37
CA ALA A 62 24.58 -1.48 -6.82
C ALA A 62 24.72 -0.15 -7.57
N ARG A 63 24.06 0.91 -7.10
CA ARG A 63 24.22 2.26 -7.68
C ARG A 63 25.65 2.75 -7.58
N VAL A 64 26.28 2.65 -6.42
CA VAL A 64 27.68 3.09 -6.21
C VAL A 64 28.65 2.34 -7.12
N ILE A 65 28.44 1.04 -7.28
CA ILE A 65 29.21 0.17 -8.17
C ILE A 65 29.01 0.59 -9.64
N SER A 66 27.77 0.86 -10.04
CA SER A 66 27.40 1.30 -11.39
C SER A 66 28.01 2.66 -11.73
N ASP A 67 27.85 3.63 -10.81
CA ASP A 67 28.39 4.98 -10.99
C ASP A 67 29.89 4.95 -11.18
N PHE A 68 30.59 4.21 -10.30
CA PHE A 68 32.04 4.06 -10.38
C PHE A 68 32.50 3.42 -11.70
N TYR A 69 31.80 2.38 -12.17
CA TYR A 69 32.11 1.75 -13.45
C TYR A 69 31.95 2.72 -14.62
N THR A 70 30.84 3.47 -14.62
CA THR A 70 30.54 4.46 -15.67
C THR A 70 31.56 5.61 -15.68
N GLU A 71 31.93 6.12 -14.50
CA GLU A 71 32.96 7.17 -14.36
C GLU A 71 34.31 6.70 -14.85
N ALA A 72 34.69 5.46 -14.52
CA ALA A 72 36.01 4.90 -14.87
C ALA A 72 36.16 4.56 -16.35
N THR A 73 35.08 4.07 -16.99
CA THR A 73 35.16 3.55 -18.36
C THR A 73 34.57 4.48 -19.41
N ASN A 74 33.80 5.46 -18.98
CA ASN A 74 32.96 6.33 -19.83
C ASN A 74 32.04 5.50 -20.78
N ARG A 75 31.63 4.31 -20.35
CA ARG A 75 30.82 3.36 -21.14
C ARG A 75 29.64 2.87 -20.32
N PHE A 76 28.50 2.78 -20.99
CA PHE A 76 27.37 1.96 -20.54
C PHE A 76 27.54 0.57 -21.18
N THR A 77 27.84 -0.45 -20.38
CA THR A 77 27.99 -1.82 -20.94
C THR A 77 26.69 -2.60 -20.84
N MET A 78 26.21 -3.08 -21.98
CA MET A 78 25.25 -4.19 -22.02
C MET A 78 25.94 -5.43 -21.42
N GLY A 79 25.39 -5.96 -20.31
CA GLY A 79 25.94 -7.16 -19.62
C GLY A 79 26.50 -6.88 -18.22
N PHE A 80 26.73 -5.62 -17.83
CA PHE A 80 27.05 -5.28 -16.45
C PHE A 80 25.82 -5.33 -15.57
N ASN A 81 25.79 -6.23 -14.60
CA ASN A 81 24.68 -6.34 -13.64
C ASN A 81 25.16 -5.95 -12.24
N PRO A 82 25.08 -4.66 -11.87
CA PRO A 82 25.53 -4.16 -10.58
C PRO A 82 24.72 -4.74 -9.41
N GLU A 83 23.47 -5.12 -9.63
CA GLU A 83 22.63 -5.72 -8.59
C GLU A 83 23.09 -7.13 -8.20
N MET A 84 23.57 -7.92 -9.17
CA MET A 84 24.15 -9.23 -8.90
C MET A 84 25.41 -9.09 -8.05
N ILE A 85 26.29 -8.12 -8.39
CA ILE A 85 27.51 -7.83 -7.64
C ILE A 85 27.16 -7.37 -6.22
N ALA A 86 26.26 -6.41 -6.10
CA ALA A 86 25.79 -5.91 -4.80
C ALA A 86 25.14 -7.02 -3.95
N GLY A 87 24.41 -7.93 -4.58
CA GLY A 87 23.83 -9.10 -3.91
C GLY A 87 24.88 -10.01 -3.29
N ARG A 88 25.96 -10.34 -4.01
CA ARG A 88 27.08 -11.13 -3.49
C ARG A 88 27.78 -10.41 -2.33
N ILE A 89 28.05 -9.12 -2.49
CA ILE A 89 28.68 -8.30 -1.44
C ILE A 89 27.81 -8.24 -0.18
N ASN A 90 26.50 -8.03 -0.33
CA ASN A 90 25.60 -7.96 0.81
C ASN A 90 25.48 -9.29 1.55
N ALA A 91 25.49 -10.41 0.82
CA ALA A 91 25.44 -11.75 1.42
C ALA A 91 26.63 -12.08 2.33
N GLU A 92 27.83 -11.56 1.99
CA GLU A 92 29.08 -11.74 2.76
C GLU A 92 29.44 -10.48 3.57
N SER A 93 28.48 -9.62 3.87
CA SER A 93 28.71 -8.29 4.46
C SER A 93 29.55 -8.33 5.74
N LYS A 94 29.31 -9.29 6.62
CA LYS A 94 30.05 -9.44 7.90
C LYS A 94 31.55 -9.65 7.66
N ASP A 95 31.89 -10.46 6.68
CA ASP A 95 33.29 -10.78 6.32
C ASP A 95 33.98 -9.53 5.75
N TYR A 96 33.30 -8.80 4.86
CA TYR A 96 33.85 -7.60 4.23
C TYR A 96 33.95 -6.41 5.18
N ILE A 97 33.08 -6.30 6.18
CA ILE A 97 33.18 -5.32 7.26
C ILE A 97 34.43 -5.61 8.11
N ALA A 98 34.72 -6.90 8.37
CA ALA A 98 35.87 -7.31 9.17
C ALA A 98 37.21 -7.21 8.40
N ASP A 99 37.20 -7.43 7.08
CA ASP A 99 38.37 -7.43 6.20
C ASP A 99 38.12 -6.61 4.93
N LYS A 100 38.48 -5.32 4.97
CA LYS A 100 38.36 -4.41 3.82
C LYS A 100 39.24 -4.82 2.64
N ASP A 101 40.39 -5.42 2.89
CA ASP A 101 41.30 -5.86 1.82
C ASP A 101 40.70 -7.06 1.06
N LYS A 102 39.91 -7.91 1.74
CA LYS A 102 39.07 -8.94 1.09
C LYS A 102 38.05 -8.31 0.17
N LEU A 103 37.33 -7.25 0.62
CA LEU A 103 36.35 -6.54 -0.21
C LEU A 103 37.00 -5.90 -1.44
N GLU A 104 38.16 -5.23 -1.27
CA GLU A 104 38.90 -4.60 -2.39
C GLU A 104 39.29 -5.63 -3.45
N ARG A 105 39.83 -6.77 -3.01
CA ARG A 105 40.21 -7.87 -3.93
C ARG A 105 38.99 -8.42 -4.65
N THR A 106 37.86 -8.60 -3.93
CA THR A 106 36.62 -9.12 -4.51
C THR A 106 36.04 -8.15 -5.53
N LEU A 107 35.98 -6.86 -5.23
CA LEU A 107 35.55 -5.83 -6.18
C LEU A 107 36.43 -5.82 -7.43
N GLY A 108 37.73 -5.81 -7.26
CA GLY A 108 38.68 -5.88 -8.38
C GLY A 108 38.52 -7.13 -9.24
N GLN A 109 38.21 -8.28 -8.65
CA GLN A 109 37.94 -9.52 -9.38
C GLN A 109 36.61 -9.45 -10.15
N LEU A 110 35.53 -9.01 -9.51
CA LEU A 110 34.20 -8.89 -10.12
C LEU A 110 34.19 -7.93 -11.30
N TYR A 111 34.90 -6.81 -11.21
CA TYR A 111 35.06 -5.90 -12.34
C TYR A 111 35.86 -6.50 -13.49
N ARG A 112 36.91 -7.31 -13.22
CA ARG A 112 37.65 -8.02 -14.27
C ARG A 112 36.80 -9.10 -14.96
N GLU A 113 35.88 -9.72 -14.28
CA GLU A 113 34.93 -10.68 -14.86
C GLU A 113 34.02 -10.00 -15.89
N VAL A 114 33.67 -8.73 -15.65
CA VAL A 114 32.84 -7.92 -16.54
C VAL A 114 33.62 -7.28 -17.68
N ASP A 115 34.75 -6.69 -17.35
CA ASP A 115 35.67 -6.05 -18.32
C ASP A 115 37.13 -6.39 -17.99
N LYS A 116 37.73 -7.23 -18.80
CA LYS A 116 39.16 -7.66 -18.62
C LYS A 116 40.12 -6.49 -18.55
N ASN A 117 39.80 -5.37 -19.19
CA ASN A 117 40.62 -4.17 -19.26
C ASN A 117 40.27 -3.13 -18.18
N PHE A 118 39.27 -3.39 -17.33
CA PHE A 118 38.80 -2.42 -16.35
C PHE A 118 39.93 -1.82 -15.50
N LEU A 119 40.83 -2.65 -14.98
CA LEU A 119 41.92 -2.19 -14.14
C LEU A 119 43.01 -1.40 -14.89
N GLN A 120 42.93 -1.26 -16.21
CA GLN A 120 43.77 -0.33 -16.97
C GLN A 120 43.22 1.10 -16.90
N HIS A 121 41.96 1.24 -16.58
CA HIS A 121 41.24 2.54 -16.47
C HIS A 121 41.10 3.03 -15.01
N VAL A 122 41.40 2.19 -14.01
CA VAL A 122 41.25 2.49 -12.60
C VAL A 122 42.55 2.27 -11.87
N ASP A 123 43.04 3.29 -11.18
CA ASP A 123 44.18 3.17 -10.29
C ASP A 123 43.77 2.50 -8.96
N GLN A 124 44.77 2.10 -8.21
CA GLN A 124 44.57 1.43 -6.92
C GLN A 124 43.92 2.35 -5.89
N GLU A 125 44.10 3.66 -5.99
CA GLU A 125 43.47 4.65 -5.12
C GLU A 125 41.95 4.76 -5.39
N GLY A 126 41.55 4.73 -6.66
CA GLY A 126 40.13 4.73 -7.05
C GLY A 126 39.40 3.50 -6.52
N LEU A 127 40.01 2.31 -6.65
CA LEU A 127 39.42 1.08 -6.12
C LEU A 127 39.28 1.12 -4.57
N ARG A 128 40.29 1.67 -3.88
CA ARG A 128 40.22 1.88 -2.41
C ARG A 128 39.09 2.83 -2.03
N LYS A 129 38.91 3.94 -2.72
CA LYS A 129 37.80 4.89 -2.49
C LYS A 129 36.44 4.22 -2.67
N LEU A 130 36.30 3.39 -3.71
CA LEU A 130 35.09 2.57 -3.90
C LEU A 130 34.89 1.61 -2.73
N THR A 131 35.93 0.88 -2.33
CA THR A 131 35.89 -0.07 -1.22
C THR A 131 35.43 0.61 0.07
N ASP A 132 35.98 1.78 0.41
CA ASP A 132 35.59 2.55 1.57
C ASP A 132 34.12 2.99 1.51
N ARG A 133 33.65 3.46 0.35
CA ARG A 133 32.23 3.82 0.16
C ARG A 133 31.32 2.62 0.37
N VAL A 134 31.61 1.49 -0.24
CA VAL A 134 30.81 0.24 -0.11
C VAL A 134 30.83 -0.22 1.35
N CYS A 135 31.99 -0.25 2.00
CA CYS A 135 32.12 -0.64 3.39
C CYS A 135 31.31 0.26 4.33
N ASN A 136 31.28 1.57 4.09
CA ASN A 136 30.45 2.50 4.83
C ASN A 136 28.96 2.17 4.72
N TYR A 137 28.47 1.83 3.51
CA TYR A 137 27.06 1.43 3.33
C TYR A 137 26.73 0.08 3.99
N LEU A 138 27.68 -0.87 3.99
CA LEU A 138 27.50 -2.12 4.72
C LEU A 138 27.40 -1.91 6.22
N ASN A 139 28.11 -0.93 6.78
CA ASN A 139 28.16 -0.60 8.20
C ASN A 139 27.00 0.29 8.70
N PHE A 140 26.14 0.81 7.81
CA PHE A 140 25.02 1.62 8.26
C PHE A 140 24.10 0.82 9.20
N PRO A 141 23.74 1.37 10.38
CA PRO A 141 22.83 0.69 11.30
C PRO A 141 21.46 0.45 10.68
N ASP A 142 20.90 -0.73 10.91
CA ASP A 142 19.56 -1.10 10.41
C ASP A 142 18.49 -0.10 10.89
N ASP A 143 18.61 0.43 12.10
CA ASP A 143 17.69 1.42 12.67
C ASP A 143 17.64 2.71 11.85
N GLU A 144 18.78 3.17 11.34
CA GLU A 144 18.82 4.37 10.50
C GLU A 144 18.21 4.11 9.12
N ILE A 145 18.47 2.94 8.53
CA ILE A 145 17.85 2.54 7.24
C ILE A 145 16.34 2.43 7.41
N ARG A 146 15.85 1.83 8.50
CA ARG A 146 14.43 1.71 8.85
C ARG A 146 13.76 3.08 8.93
N LYS A 147 14.35 4.04 9.63
CA LYS A 147 13.84 5.41 9.70
C LYS A 147 13.75 6.06 8.33
N VAL A 148 14.75 5.87 7.48
CA VAL A 148 14.76 6.41 6.12
C VAL A 148 13.65 5.78 5.27
N ILE A 149 13.43 4.47 5.37
CA ILE A 149 12.35 3.77 4.65
C ILE A 149 10.99 4.34 5.08
N LEU A 150 10.73 4.40 6.39
CA LEU A 150 9.48 4.97 6.92
C LEU A 150 9.29 6.43 6.50
N LYS A 151 10.35 7.24 6.58
CA LYS A 151 10.29 8.64 6.16
C LYS A 151 9.92 8.78 4.69
N LYS A 152 10.52 8.01 3.81
CA LYS A 152 10.20 8.04 2.37
C LYS A 152 8.73 7.72 2.09
N ARG A 153 8.12 6.76 2.83
CA ARG A 153 6.70 6.44 2.70
C ARG A 153 5.80 7.54 3.22
N LEU A 154 6.10 8.06 4.40
CA LEU A 154 5.37 9.21 4.94
C LEU A 154 5.44 10.42 4.01
N ASP A 155 6.61 10.69 3.45
CA ASP A 155 6.79 11.81 2.50
C ASP A 155 5.99 11.58 1.21
N ALA A 156 5.92 10.35 0.71
CA ALA A 156 5.14 10.00 -0.48
C ALA A 156 3.63 10.16 -0.24
N GLU A 157 3.12 9.71 0.91
CA GLU A 157 1.69 9.74 1.23
C GLU A 157 1.19 11.11 1.71
N PHE A 158 2.02 11.83 2.49
CA PHE A 158 1.64 13.08 3.14
C PHE A 158 2.32 14.32 2.52
N ARG A 159 3.14 14.15 1.47
CA ARG A 159 3.91 15.23 0.86
C ARG A 159 4.68 16.05 1.90
N MET A 160 5.38 15.35 2.80
CA MET A 160 6.17 15.92 3.91
C MET A 160 5.35 16.69 4.97
N LYS A 161 4.03 16.53 5.01
CA LYS A 161 3.12 17.25 5.92
C LYS A 161 2.34 16.29 6.82
N VAL A 162 3.04 15.47 7.58
CA VAL A 162 2.42 14.50 8.52
C VAL A 162 1.91 15.18 9.78
N GLY A 163 2.60 16.22 10.24
CA GLY A 163 2.32 16.91 11.49
C GLY A 163 0.93 17.54 11.57
N TYR A 164 0.49 17.84 12.78
CA TYR A 164 -0.83 18.42 13.03
C TYR A 164 -0.97 19.80 12.39
N ILE A 165 -1.99 19.98 11.58
CA ILE A 165 -2.15 21.19 10.76
C ILE A 165 -2.49 22.41 11.62
N ASN A 166 -3.26 22.21 12.71
CA ASN A 166 -3.77 23.30 13.54
C ASN A 166 -2.80 23.80 14.61
N ASN A 167 -1.81 22.98 14.98
CA ASN A 167 -0.75 23.41 15.90
C ASN A 167 0.58 22.77 15.51
N PRO A 168 1.45 23.51 14.80
CA PRO A 168 2.72 23.01 14.33
C PRO A 168 3.73 22.60 15.43
N GLU A 169 3.55 23.05 16.66
CA GLU A 169 4.44 22.69 17.77
C GLU A 169 4.08 21.34 18.40
N ASP A 170 2.87 20.85 18.16
CA ASP A 170 2.42 19.56 18.68
C ASP A 170 3.11 18.41 17.94
N ARG A 171 3.59 17.44 18.70
CA ARG A 171 4.10 16.20 18.15
C ARG A 171 2.94 15.28 17.75
N SER A 172 3.13 14.58 16.66
CA SER A 172 2.21 13.49 16.28
C SER A 172 2.63 12.21 16.99
N GLU A 173 1.67 11.53 17.59
CA GLU A 173 1.85 10.22 18.19
C GLU A 173 1.08 9.18 17.37
N VAL A 174 1.75 8.09 17.05
CA VAL A 174 1.17 7.00 16.24
C VAL A 174 1.50 5.67 16.91
N GLU A 175 0.49 4.88 17.19
CA GLU A 175 0.67 3.55 17.75
C GLU A 175 -0.19 2.53 17.00
N LEU A 176 0.42 1.45 16.54
CA LEU A 176 -0.27 0.28 15.99
C LEU A 176 -0.02 -0.90 16.91
N GLN A 177 -1.06 -1.34 17.61
CA GLN A 177 -1.02 -2.51 18.48
C GLN A 177 -1.52 -3.75 17.74
N ILE A 178 -0.73 -4.81 17.79
CA ILE A 178 -1.08 -6.13 17.24
C ILE A 178 -0.86 -7.17 18.35
N LYS A 179 -1.96 -7.64 18.93
CA LYS A 179 -1.96 -8.48 20.13
C LYS A 179 -1.23 -7.79 21.29
N ASP A 180 -0.16 -8.38 21.79
CA ASP A 180 0.69 -7.91 22.90
C ASP A 180 1.88 -7.05 22.46
N LYS A 181 2.05 -6.85 21.16
CA LYS A 181 3.16 -6.09 20.57
C LYS A 181 2.68 -4.83 19.90
N LYS A 182 3.58 -3.87 19.72
CA LYS A 182 3.24 -2.61 19.08
C LYS A 182 4.35 -2.02 18.23
N ILE A 183 3.94 -1.14 17.31
CA ILE A 183 4.78 -0.16 16.63
C ILE A 183 4.39 1.19 17.22
N SER A 184 5.36 1.95 17.72
CA SER A 184 5.11 3.26 18.35
C SER A 184 6.08 4.29 17.82
N LEU A 185 5.52 5.40 17.32
CA LEU A 185 6.25 6.48 16.66
C LEU A 185 5.90 7.83 17.29
N GLU A 186 6.88 8.71 17.36
CA GLU A 186 6.67 10.14 17.48
C GLU A 186 7.21 10.85 16.24
N ILE A 187 6.43 11.77 15.69
CA ILE A 187 6.79 12.54 14.50
C ILE A 187 6.74 14.03 14.87
N SER A 188 7.86 14.73 14.69
CA SER A 188 7.90 16.18 14.88
C SER A 188 7.22 16.88 13.70
N TYR A 189 6.82 18.13 13.89
CA TYR A 189 6.29 18.97 12.80
C TYR A 189 7.26 19.09 11.61
N LYS A 190 8.57 19.02 11.87
CA LYS A 190 9.60 19.05 10.81
C LYS A 190 9.75 17.71 10.08
N GLY A 191 8.97 16.70 10.47
CA GLY A 191 9.03 15.36 9.88
C GLY A 191 10.18 14.49 10.43
N ASP A 192 10.79 14.86 11.57
CA ASP A 192 11.75 13.99 12.25
C ASP A 192 11.00 12.86 12.96
N ILE A 193 11.43 11.63 12.74
CA ILE A 193 10.77 10.43 13.23
C ILE A 193 11.59 9.81 14.35
N THR A 194 10.92 9.54 15.48
CA THR A 194 11.45 8.72 16.56
C THR A 194 10.65 7.43 16.65
N ILE A 195 11.28 6.30 16.37
CA ILE A 195 10.68 4.96 16.54
C ILE A 195 10.97 4.52 17.97
N LYS A 196 9.93 4.36 18.80
CA LYS A 196 10.05 3.91 20.19
C LYS A 196 10.03 2.39 20.30
N ASP A 197 9.06 1.78 19.61
CA ASP A 197 8.88 0.34 19.53
C ASP A 197 8.57 -0.06 18.09
N TYR A 198 8.97 -1.26 17.70
CA TYR A 198 8.62 -1.83 16.40
C TYR A 198 8.55 -3.34 16.42
N ILE A 199 7.82 -3.89 15.46
CA ILE A 199 7.74 -5.30 15.15
C ILE A 199 7.84 -5.50 13.64
N SER A 200 8.47 -6.59 13.21
CA SER A 200 8.42 -6.99 11.79
C SER A 200 7.07 -7.61 11.49
N LEU A 201 6.38 -7.09 10.49
CA LEU A 201 5.10 -7.60 10.01
C LEU A 201 5.31 -8.65 8.91
N VAL A 202 4.46 -9.67 8.88
CA VAL A 202 4.54 -10.77 7.91
C VAL A 202 3.39 -10.76 6.90
N LYS A 203 2.38 -9.90 7.13
CA LYS A 203 1.21 -9.77 6.26
C LYS A 203 1.31 -8.51 5.43
N GLU A 204 0.83 -8.59 4.20
CA GLU A 204 0.77 -7.45 3.30
C GLU A 204 -0.40 -6.53 3.63
N ILE A 205 -0.29 -5.30 3.17
CA ILE A 205 -1.36 -4.32 3.14
C ILE A 205 -1.66 -3.93 1.69
N ILE A 206 -2.93 -3.74 1.39
CA ILE A 206 -3.41 -3.25 0.10
C ILE A 206 -4.17 -1.95 0.36
N TYR A 207 -3.91 -0.92 -0.43
CA TYR A 207 -4.65 0.33 -0.35
C TYR A 207 -5.17 0.71 -1.74
N ILE A 208 -6.49 0.84 -1.85
CA ILE A 208 -7.21 1.20 -3.08
C ILE A 208 -7.97 2.50 -2.80
N ASP A 209 -7.56 3.60 -3.44
CA ASP A 209 -8.20 4.91 -3.34
C ASP A 209 -8.80 5.37 -4.67
N ASP A 210 -8.30 4.84 -5.80
CA ASP A 210 -8.67 5.32 -7.11
C ASP A 210 -8.51 4.22 -8.17
N PRO A 211 -9.58 3.80 -8.85
CA PRO A 211 -9.51 2.78 -9.89
C PRO A 211 -8.77 3.22 -11.15
N PHE A 212 -8.53 4.53 -11.35
CA PHE A 212 -7.71 5.03 -12.45
C PHE A 212 -6.23 4.63 -12.33
N VAL A 213 -5.78 4.14 -11.17
CA VAL A 213 -4.45 3.55 -11.03
C VAL A 213 -4.19 2.47 -12.08
N LEU A 214 -5.24 1.78 -12.53
CA LEU A 214 -5.11 0.73 -13.54
C LEU A 214 -4.66 1.26 -14.92
N ASP A 215 -4.91 2.53 -15.23
CA ASP A 215 -4.49 3.15 -16.49
C ASP A 215 -2.95 3.32 -16.58
N ASP A 216 -2.28 3.27 -15.45
CA ASP A 216 -0.84 3.41 -15.37
C ASP A 216 -0.10 2.06 -15.40
N ILE A 217 -0.82 0.92 -15.50
CA ILE A 217 -0.22 -0.42 -15.38
C ILE A 217 0.78 -0.73 -16.51
N ASP A 218 0.55 -0.21 -17.72
CA ASP A 218 1.42 -0.39 -18.88
C ASP A 218 2.74 0.42 -18.78
N TYR A 219 2.76 1.45 -17.92
CA TYR A 219 3.96 2.25 -17.66
C TYR A 219 4.88 1.64 -16.61
N MET A 220 4.49 0.50 -16.02
CA MET A 220 5.33 -0.26 -15.08
C MET A 220 6.46 -0.97 -15.83
N SER A 221 7.46 -0.19 -16.26
CA SER A 221 8.68 -0.73 -16.85
C SER A 221 9.45 -1.59 -15.84
N PRO A 222 10.05 -2.71 -16.26
CA PRO A 222 11.02 -3.45 -15.44
C PRO A 222 12.18 -2.60 -14.92
N PHE A 223 12.42 -1.44 -15.55
CA PHE A 223 13.45 -0.45 -15.19
C PHE A 223 12.86 0.82 -14.53
N GLY A 224 11.53 0.90 -14.32
CA GLY A 224 10.84 2.13 -13.93
C GLY A 224 10.56 2.27 -12.45
N PHE A 225 10.51 3.52 -12.01
CA PHE A 225 10.08 4.00 -10.68
C PHE A 225 10.81 3.43 -9.45
N TYR A 226 12.13 3.38 -9.50
CA TYR A 226 12.99 2.93 -8.40
C TYR A 226 12.82 3.69 -7.07
N ASN A 227 11.98 4.73 -6.99
CA ASN A 227 11.81 5.55 -5.80
C ASN A 227 10.34 5.81 -5.41
N ALA A 228 9.39 5.07 -5.92
CA ALA A 228 8.00 5.33 -5.59
C ALA A 228 7.57 4.49 -4.38
N TYR A 229 7.42 5.15 -3.27
CA TYR A 229 7.00 4.61 -1.98
C TYR A 229 5.51 4.83 -1.72
N SER A 230 4.72 5.22 -2.75
CA SER A 230 3.29 5.45 -2.60
C SER A 230 2.48 4.16 -2.72
N HIS A 231 1.33 4.11 -2.05
CA HIS A 231 0.40 3.00 -2.14
C HIS A 231 -0.05 2.70 -3.58
N ARG A 232 -0.16 3.71 -4.44
CA ARG A 232 -0.56 3.54 -5.85
C ARG A 232 0.44 2.72 -6.63
N ILE A 233 1.72 2.97 -6.45
CA ILE A 233 2.76 2.21 -7.14
C ILE A 233 2.92 0.81 -6.54
N ASP A 234 2.80 0.67 -5.24
CA ASP A 234 2.73 -0.62 -4.59
C ASP A 234 1.53 -1.46 -5.10
N LEU A 235 0.36 -0.83 -5.27
CA LEU A 235 -0.82 -1.48 -5.85
C LEU A 235 -0.55 -1.93 -7.29
N LEU A 236 0.03 -1.08 -8.14
CA LEU A 236 0.42 -1.44 -9.50
C LEU A 236 1.40 -2.62 -9.54
N GLN A 237 2.41 -2.63 -8.66
CA GLN A 237 3.33 -3.75 -8.54
C GLN A 237 2.60 -5.04 -8.15
N LYS A 238 1.66 -4.99 -7.21
CA LYS A 238 0.86 -6.14 -6.81
C LYS A 238 -0.06 -6.64 -7.94
N LEU A 239 -0.58 -5.72 -8.76
CA LEU A 239 -1.41 -6.05 -9.92
C LEU A 239 -0.60 -6.66 -11.10
N SER A 240 0.64 -6.23 -11.30
CA SER A 240 1.50 -6.72 -12.37
C SER A 240 2.30 -7.97 -12.01
N ASP A 241 2.71 -8.11 -10.74
CA ASP A 241 3.56 -9.21 -10.29
C ASP A 241 2.83 -10.56 -10.25
N THR A 242 3.42 -11.58 -10.87
CA THR A 242 2.91 -12.96 -10.90
C THR A 242 3.66 -13.90 -9.93
N SER A 243 4.69 -13.41 -9.24
CA SER A 243 5.58 -14.24 -8.44
C SER A 243 4.87 -14.95 -7.28
N LYS A 244 3.91 -14.27 -6.62
CA LYS A 244 3.23 -14.82 -5.45
C LYS A 244 2.30 -16.00 -5.78
N ALA A 245 1.70 -15.99 -6.97
CA ALA A 245 0.87 -17.11 -7.44
C ALA A 245 1.69 -18.41 -7.60
N SER A 246 2.98 -18.29 -7.90
CA SER A 246 3.89 -19.46 -8.03
C SER A 246 4.39 -20.01 -6.69
N GLU A 247 4.17 -19.34 -5.57
CA GLU A 247 4.54 -19.80 -4.23
C GLU A 247 3.50 -20.71 -3.59
N PHE A 248 2.29 -20.78 -4.13
CA PHE A 248 1.24 -21.66 -3.61
C PHE A 248 1.53 -23.14 -3.94
N SER A 249 1.35 -23.98 -2.92
CA SER A 249 1.29 -25.43 -3.18
C SER A 249 -0.02 -25.77 -3.91
N ALA A 250 -0.05 -26.89 -4.63
CA ALA A 250 -1.27 -27.35 -5.32
C ALA A 250 -2.49 -27.48 -4.37
N LEU A 251 -2.25 -27.73 -3.07
CA LEU A 251 -3.31 -27.80 -2.06
C LEU A 251 -3.79 -26.41 -1.66
N ASP A 252 -2.89 -25.45 -1.55
CA ASP A 252 -3.24 -24.06 -1.26
C ASP A 252 -4.09 -23.48 -2.39
N GLU A 253 -3.73 -23.75 -3.65
CA GLU A 253 -4.54 -23.37 -4.83
C GLU A 253 -5.96 -23.94 -4.76
N LEU A 254 -6.13 -25.22 -4.38
CA LEU A 254 -7.45 -25.83 -4.27
C LEU A 254 -8.30 -25.19 -3.16
N VAL A 255 -7.70 -24.84 -2.04
CA VAL A 255 -8.38 -24.16 -0.92
C VAL A 255 -8.77 -22.74 -1.31
N VAL A 256 -7.84 -22.01 -1.93
CA VAL A 256 -8.05 -20.65 -2.40
C VAL A 256 -9.13 -20.64 -3.48
N ASN A 257 -9.09 -21.53 -4.46
CA ASN A 257 -10.09 -21.60 -5.53
C ASN A 257 -11.51 -21.82 -5.00
N LYS A 258 -11.70 -22.66 -3.99
CA LYS A 258 -13.02 -22.85 -3.37
C LYS A 258 -13.53 -21.61 -2.66
N LYS A 259 -12.66 -20.84 -2.01
CA LYS A 259 -13.02 -19.54 -1.39
C LYS A 259 -13.39 -18.52 -2.47
N PHE A 260 -12.72 -18.57 -3.62
CA PHE A 260 -12.96 -17.71 -4.76
C PHE A 260 -14.28 -17.95 -5.48
N GLU A 261 -14.67 -19.20 -5.68
CA GLU A 261 -15.83 -19.56 -6.52
C GLU A 261 -17.05 -18.70 -6.19
N LYS A 262 -17.35 -18.56 -4.90
CA LYS A 262 -18.53 -17.78 -4.45
C LYS A 262 -18.37 -16.27 -4.72
N ILE A 263 -17.16 -15.74 -4.54
CA ILE A 263 -16.87 -14.31 -4.78
C ILE A 263 -16.92 -14.05 -6.29
N LEU A 264 -16.28 -14.90 -7.10
CA LEU A 264 -16.29 -14.78 -8.55
C LEU A 264 -17.69 -14.93 -9.14
N GLU A 265 -18.52 -15.83 -8.60
CA GLU A 265 -19.91 -15.97 -9.01
C GLU A 265 -20.70 -14.67 -8.76
N THR A 266 -20.49 -14.03 -7.62
CA THR A 266 -21.10 -12.72 -7.30
C THR A 266 -20.59 -11.61 -8.24
N MET A 267 -19.33 -11.68 -8.66
CA MET A 267 -18.72 -10.71 -9.57
C MET A 267 -19.14 -10.92 -11.04
N LYS A 268 -19.55 -12.13 -11.43
CA LYS A 268 -19.71 -12.55 -12.81
C LYS A 268 -20.67 -11.68 -13.64
N ASP A 269 -21.70 -11.12 -13.01
CA ASP A 269 -22.64 -10.24 -13.69
C ASP A 269 -22.04 -8.90 -14.11
N VAL A 270 -21.04 -8.41 -13.34
CA VAL A 270 -20.40 -7.09 -13.52
C VAL A 270 -19.02 -7.23 -14.17
N CYS A 271 -18.24 -8.19 -13.71
CA CYS A 271 -16.84 -8.42 -14.12
C CYS A 271 -16.62 -9.91 -14.42
N ASP A 272 -16.92 -10.33 -15.62
CA ASP A 272 -16.76 -11.71 -16.09
C ASP A 272 -15.41 -11.97 -16.76
N GLY A 273 -14.69 -10.93 -17.17
CA GLY A 273 -13.38 -11.01 -17.81
C GLY A 273 -12.21 -10.87 -16.84
N GLU A 274 -11.02 -11.03 -17.35
CA GLU A 274 -9.75 -11.00 -16.64
C GLU A 274 -8.75 -10.01 -17.23
N LEU A 275 -7.81 -9.56 -16.41
CA LEU A 275 -6.69 -8.72 -16.82
C LEU A 275 -5.56 -9.62 -17.32
N ILE A 276 -5.22 -9.54 -18.61
CA ILE A 276 -4.15 -10.34 -19.22
C ILE A 276 -3.04 -9.46 -19.78
N SER A 277 -1.79 -9.95 -19.72
CA SER A 277 -0.67 -9.35 -20.43
C SER A 277 -0.62 -9.87 -21.86
N MET A 278 -0.55 -8.98 -22.85
CA MET A 278 -0.55 -9.32 -24.28
C MET A 278 0.84 -9.62 -24.83
N ASP A 279 1.86 -9.06 -24.22
CA ASP A 279 3.24 -9.16 -24.72
C ASP A 279 4.28 -9.11 -23.59
N ASP A 280 5.53 -9.42 -23.93
CA ASP A 280 6.67 -9.35 -23.01
C ASP A 280 6.99 -7.92 -22.55
N ARG A 281 6.36 -6.89 -23.12
CA ARG A 281 6.52 -5.48 -22.75
C ARG A 281 5.58 -5.08 -21.63
N GLY A 282 4.62 -5.97 -21.27
CA GLY A 282 3.69 -5.72 -20.17
C GLY A 282 2.49 -4.88 -20.55
N THR A 283 2.06 -4.91 -21.84
CA THR A 283 0.79 -4.30 -22.24
C THR A 283 -0.37 -5.13 -21.70
N TYR A 284 -1.21 -4.53 -20.89
CA TYR A 284 -2.35 -5.18 -20.26
C TYR A 284 -3.66 -4.84 -20.98
N VAL A 285 -4.54 -5.82 -21.10
CA VAL A 285 -5.89 -5.67 -21.65
C VAL A 285 -6.91 -6.46 -20.84
N TYR A 286 -8.16 -6.04 -20.88
CA TYR A 286 -9.27 -6.78 -20.30
C TYR A 286 -9.89 -7.72 -21.35
N LYS A 287 -9.87 -9.01 -21.04
CA LYS A 287 -10.44 -10.05 -21.90
C LYS A 287 -11.68 -10.64 -21.27
N THR A 288 -12.76 -10.69 -22.04
CA THR A 288 -14.05 -11.33 -21.67
C THR A 288 -14.66 -12.05 -22.85
N ASP A 289 -15.42 -13.09 -22.59
CA ASP A 289 -16.14 -13.84 -23.63
C ASP A 289 -17.30 -13.06 -24.26
N ARG A 290 -17.70 -11.92 -23.64
CA ARG A 290 -18.76 -11.04 -24.18
C ARG A 290 -18.29 -10.16 -25.32
N LEU A 291 -16.98 -9.99 -25.48
CA LEU A 291 -16.39 -9.15 -26.52
C LEU A 291 -15.60 -9.99 -27.52
N SER A 292 -15.72 -9.64 -28.80
CA SER A 292 -14.98 -10.32 -29.87
C SER A 292 -13.48 -10.01 -29.87
N ALA A 293 -13.05 -8.96 -29.20
CA ALA A 293 -11.65 -8.58 -29.03
C ALA A 293 -11.41 -8.06 -27.61
N PRO A 294 -10.17 -8.21 -27.09
CA PRO A 294 -9.80 -7.64 -25.80
C PRO A 294 -10.02 -6.12 -25.78
N LEU A 295 -10.42 -5.60 -24.62
CA LEU A 295 -10.64 -4.19 -24.40
C LEU A 295 -9.39 -3.57 -23.75
N ASP A 296 -8.92 -2.47 -24.34
CA ASP A 296 -7.87 -1.64 -23.76
C ASP A 296 -8.34 -1.08 -22.39
N ILE A 297 -7.44 -1.09 -21.42
CA ILE A 297 -7.76 -0.68 -20.04
C ILE A 297 -8.26 0.76 -19.98
N VAL A 298 -7.67 1.67 -20.75
CA VAL A 298 -8.05 3.08 -20.78
C VAL A 298 -9.50 3.26 -21.23
N ASN A 299 -10.03 2.34 -22.05
CA ASN A 299 -11.40 2.37 -22.57
C ASN A 299 -12.41 1.68 -21.63
N MET A 300 -11.98 1.11 -20.52
CA MET A 300 -12.89 0.52 -19.54
C MET A 300 -13.59 1.61 -18.72
N SER A 301 -14.86 1.35 -18.36
CA SER A 301 -15.55 2.21 -17.40
C SER A 301 -14.86 2.17 -16.01
N THR A 302 -14.85 3.31 -15.31
CA THR A 302 -14.20 3.41 -14.01
C THR A 302 -14.75 2.41 -13.00
N GLY A 303 -16.08 2.22 -12.99
CA GLY A 303 -16.70 1.23 -12.12
C GLY A 303 -16.21 -0.20 -12.41
N LEU A 304 -16.03 -0.58 -13.68
CA LEU A 304 -15.51 -1.90 -14.03
C LEU A 304 -14.07 -2.07 -13.56
N LYS A 305 -13.23 -1.01 -13.65
CA LYS A 305 -11.85 -1.03 -13.15
C LYS A 305 -11.77 -1.39 -11.67
N SER A 306 -12.69 -0.88 -10.83
CA SER A 306 -12.75 -1.22 -9.40
C SER A 306 -12.93 -2.73 -9.16
N PHE A 307 -13.81 -3.37 -9.92
CA PHE A 307 -14.02 -4.82 -9.83
C PHE A 307 -12.82 -5.61 -10.37
N VAL A 308 -12.23 -5.16 -11.49
CA VAL A 308 -11.04 -5.82 -12.08
C VAL A 308 -9.85 -5.76 -11.13
N ILE A 309 -9.63 -4.64 -10.42
CA ILE A 309 -8.58 -4.53 -9.41
C ILE A 309 -8.78 -5.58 -8.32
N LEU A 310 -9.97 -5.64 -7.69
CA LEU A 310 -10.24 -6.62 -6.64
C LEU A 310 -10.10 -8.05 -7.15
N ARG A 311 -10.66 -8.35 -8.33
CA ARG A 311 -10.55 -9.67 -8.95
C ARG A 311 -9.10 -10.09 -9.17
N THR A 312 -8.31 -9.21 -9.80
CA THR A 312 -6.88 -9.47 -10.06
C THR A 312 -6.08 -9.70 -8.78
N LEU A 313 -6.32 -8.91 -7.73
CA LEU A 313 -5.66 -9.08 -6.43
C LEU A 313 -6.03 -10.42 -5.78
N LEU A 314 -7.28 -10.83 -5.90
CA LEU A 314 -7.75 -12.13 -5.45
C LEU A 314 -7.08 -13.25 -6.25
N GLU A 315 -7.15 -13.25 -7.58
CA GLU A 315 -6.55 -14.26 -8.46
C GLU A 315 -5.04 -14.41 -8.27
N LYS A 316 -4.35 -13.31 -7.98
CA LYS A 316 -2.91 -13.30 -7.66
C LYS A 316 -2.58 -13.64 -6.20
N GLY A 317 -3.58 -14.00 -5.38
CA GLY A 317 -3.39 -14.34 -3.97
C GLY A 317 -2.81 -13.21 -3.11
N ARG A 318 -3.07 -11.94 -3.50
CA ARG A 318 -2.62 -10.78 -2.75
C ARG A 318 -3.51 -10.49 -1.56
N ILE A 319 -4.80 -10.85 -1.63
CA ILE A 319 -5.72 -10.80 -0.50
C ILE A 319 -5.63 -12.15 0.23
N ASP A 320 -4.96 -12.15 1.36
CA ASP A 320 -4.69 -13.35 2.15
C ASP A 320 -5.33 -13.28 3.54
N GLU A 321 -5.24 -14.41 4.25
CA GLU A 321 -5.81 -14.55 5.58
C GLU A 321 -5.06 -13.65 6.59
N ASN A 322 -5.84 -12.85 7.35
CA ASN A 322 -5.33 -11.86 8.31
C ASN A 322 -4.48 -10.73 7.69
N GLY A 323 -4.53 -10.53 6.36
CA GLY A 323 -3.99 -9.35 5.70
C GLY A 323 -4.80 -8.09 6.03
N VAL A 324 -4.42 -6.97 5.43
CA VAL A 324 -5.13 -5.69 5.58
C VAL A 324 -5.46 -5.13 4.20
N VAL A 325 -6.73 -4.75 4.02
CA VAL A 325 -7.20 -4.05 2.82
C VAL A 325 -7.80 -2.72 3.22
N ILE A 326 -7.34 -1.64 2.62
CA ILE A 326 -7.90 -0.30 2.78
C ILE A 326 -8.64 0.06 1.51
N LEU A 327 -9.91 0.45 1.66
CA LEU A 327 -10.77 0.92 0.59
C LEU A 327 -11.19 2.36 0.92
N ASP A 328 -10.74 3.32 0.13
CA ASP A 328 -11.02 4.73 0.37
C ASP A 328 -12.08 5.21 -0.64
N GLU A 329 -13.29 5.41 -0.15
CA GLU A 329 -14.46 5.86 -0.92
C GLU A 329 -14.72 5.01 -2.19
N PRO A 330 -14.75 3.67 -2.10
CA PRO A 330 -14.82 2.79 -3.25
C PRO A 330 -16.12 2.90 -4.05
N GLU A 331 -17.15 3.50 -3.46
CA GLU A 331 -18.46 3.69 -4.07
C GLU A 331 -18.55 4.83 -5.10
N ILE A 332 -17.57 5.77 -5.12
CA ILE A 332 -17.69 7.04 -5.87
C ILE A 332 -17.98 6.84 -7.37
N HIS A 333 -17.37 5.86 -7.98
CA HIS A 333 -17.48 5.61 -9.42
C HIS A 333 -18.45 4.51 -9.78
N LEU A 334 -19.25 4.02 -8.80
CA LEU A 334 -20.15 2.89 -8.98
C LEU A 334 -21.61 3.35 -9.15
N HIS A 335 -22.30 2.78 -10.15
CA HIS A 335 -23.75 2.86 -10.25
C HIS A 335 -24.39 2.25 -8.98
N PRO A 336 -25.52 2.73 -8.48
CA PRO A 336 -26.14 2.22 -7.24
C PRO A 336 -26.25 0.70 -7.15
N GLU A 337 -26.65 0.01 -8.23
CA GLU A 337 -26.71 -1.46 -8.25
C GLU A 337 -25.31 -2.09 -8.07
N TRP A 338 -24.28 -1.47 -8.64
CA TRP A 338 -22.92 -1.93 -8.52
C TRP A 338 -22.32 -1.64 -7.15
N GLN A 339 -22.77 -0.59 -6.48
CA GLN A 339 -22.44 -0.35 -5.07
C GLN A 339 -22.91 -1.50 -4.18
N LEU A 340 -24.12 -2.03 -4.39
CA LEU A 340 -24.64 -3.19 -3.66
C LEU A 340 -23.77 -4.44 -3.91
N LYS A 341 -23.44 -4.71 -5.18
CA LYS A 341 -22.57 -5.83 -5.53
C LYS A 341 -21.18 -5.69 -4.92
N PHE A 342 -20.61 -4.49 -4.96
CA PHE A 342 -19.28 -4.23 -4.42
C PHE A 342 -19.26 -4.40 -2.89
N ALA A 343 -20.29 -3.91 -2.19
CA ALA A 343 -20.47 -4.13 -0.76
C ALA A 343 -20.57 -5.62 -0.41
N GLU A 344 -21.37 -6.38 -1.17
CA GLU A 344 -21.48 -7.84 -0.99
C GLU A 344 -20.13 -8.54 -1.16
N ILE A 345 -19.34 -8.16 -2.17
CA ILE A 345 -18.00 -8.71 -2.42
C ILE A 345 -17.04 -8.39 -1.27
N ILE A 346 -17.03 -7.16 -0.76
CA ILE A 346 -16.22 -6.77 0.41
C ILE A 346 -16.53 -7.66 1.60
N VAL A 347 -17.81 -7.86 1.89
CA VAL A 347 -18.26 -8.70 3.01
C VAL A 347 -17.86 -10.16 2.79
N LEU A 348 -18.00 -10.68 1.57
CA LEU A 348 -17.56 -12.04 1.24
C LEU A 348 -16.04 -12.21 1.35
N ILE A 349 -15.24 -11.22 0.91
CA ILE A 349 -13.77 -11.23 1.07
C ILE A 349 -13.43 -11.34 2.57
N GLN A 350 -14.02 -10.51 3.41
CA GLN A 350 -13.78 -10.58 4.85
C GLN A 350 -14.16 -11.94 5.41
N ARG A 351 -15.35 -12.44 5.07
CA ARG A 351 -15.85 -13.72 5.56
C ARG A 351 -14.96 -14.90 5.20
N GLU A 352 -14.54 -14.99 3.93
CA GLU A 352 -13.80 -16.15 3.41
C GLU A 352 -12.29 -16.09 3.76
N PHE A 353 -11.70 -14.90 3.73
CA PHE A 353 -10.27 -14.71 3.97
C PHE A 353 -9.93 -14.20 5.39
N LYS A 354 -10.94 -13.82 6.20
CA LYS A 354 -10.70 -13.19 7.51
C LYS A 354 -9.75 -11.99 7.45
N THR A 355 -9.73 -11.32 6.31
CA THR A 355 -8.94 -10.12 6.06
C THR A 355 -9.50 -8.96 6.86
N ASN A 356 -8.63 -8.13 7.44
CA ASN A 356 -9.07 -6.90 8.10
C ASN A 356 -9.28 -5.82 7.04
N ILE A 357 -10.47 -5.26 6.97
CA ILE A 357 -10.84 -4.26 5.96
C ILE A 357 -11.08 -2.93 6.66
N LEU A 358 -10.34 -1.89 6.27
CA LEU A 358 -10.61 -0.51 6.63
C LEU A 358 -11.33 0.15 5.45
N LEU A 359 -12.56 0.58 5.68
CA LEU A 359 -13.43 1.19 4.69
C LEU A 359 -13.73 2.64 5.07
N ASN A 360 -13.33 3.60 4.25
CA ASN A 360 -13.76 4.98 4.36
C ASN A 360 -14.93 5.23 3.41
N THR A 361 -16.01 5.84 3.90
CA THR A 361 -17.17 6.17 3.07
C THR A 361 -17.86 7.46 3.53
N HIS A 362 -18.50 8.14 2.59
CA HIS A 362 -19.43 9.24 2.87
C HIS A 362 -20.85 8.92 2.38
N SER A 363 -21.09 7.71 1.88
CA SER A 363 -22.38 7.25 1.34
C SER A 363 -23.19 6.49 2.38
N PRO A 364 -24.34 7.02 2.83
CA PRO A 364 -25.23 6.29 3.72
C PRO A 364 -25.81 5.04 3.05
N TYR A 365 -25.97 5.06 1.73
CA TYR A 365 -26.46 3.95 0.95
C TYR A 365 -25.45 2.78 0.92
N PHE A 366 -24.17 3.08 0.68
CA PHE A 366 -23.12 2.08 0.68
C PHE A 366 -22.87 1.49 2.08
N LEU A 367 -22.90 2.36 3.11
CA LEU A 367 -22.85 1.93 4.51
C LEU A 367 -23.94 0.93 4.84
N ASN A 368 -25.21 1.26 4.48
CA ASN A 368 -26.34 0.37 4.71
C ASN A 368 -26.17 -0.98 4.00
N ALA A 369 -25.63 -0.96 2.79
CA ALA A 369 -25.34 -2.20 2.07
C ALA A 369 -24.31 -3.08 2.81
N ILE A 370 -23.23 -2.49 3.35
CA ILE A 370 -22.24 -3.20 4.17
C ILE A 370 -22.92 -3.81 5.41
N GLU A 371 -23.78 -3.07 6.12
CA GLU A 371 -24.50 -3.56 7.29
C GLU A 371 -25.40 -4.75 6.95
N VAL A 372 -26.25 -4.60 5.93
CA VAL A 372 -27.20 -5.63 5.50
C VAL A 372 -26.48 -6.92 5.06
N TYR A 373 -25.41 -6.79 4.29
CA TYR A 373 -24.66 -7.98 3.87
C TYR A 373 -23.84 -8.59 4.99
N SER A 374 -23.32 -7.80 5.93
CA SER A 374 -22.62 -8.30 7.11
C SER A 374 -23.51 -9.15 7.99
N GLU A 375 -24.75 -8.72 8.21
CA GLU A 375 -25.77 -9.50 8.92
C GLU A 375 -26.17 -10.76 8.13
N LYS A 376 -26.45 -10.62 6.82
CA LYS A 376 -26.81 -11.75 5.93
C LYS A 376 -25.75 -12.86 5.94
N TYR A 377 -24.48 -12.49 6.01
CA TYR A 377 -23.37 -13.45 5.98
C TYR A 377 -22.80 -13.79 7.36
N GLY A 378 -23.40 -13.31 8.44
CA GLY A 378 -23.06 -13.66 9.82
C GLY A 378 -21.70 -13.14 10.28
N ILE A 379 -21.31 -11.95 9.84
CA ILE A 379 -20.07 -11.26 10.26
C ILE A 379 -20.34 -9.92 10.95
N GLY A 380 -21.62 -9.61 11.30
CA GLY A 380 -21.99 -8.35 11.95
C GLY A 380 -21.19 -8.07 13.23
N ASP A 381 -20.92 -9.12 14.02
CA ASP A 381 -20.20 -9.01 15.29
C ASP A 381 -18.72 -8.57 15.16
N VAL A 382 -18.14 -8.68 13.96
CA VAL A 382 -16.78 -8.23 13.66
C VAL A 382 -16.74 -6.95 12.82
N CYS A 383 -17.85 -6.21 12.79
CA CYS A 383 -17.94 -4.91 12.14
C CYS A 383 -17.86 -3.79 13.18
N ASN A 384 -16.96 -2.83 12.97
CA ASN A 384 -16.79 -1.68 13.85
C ASN A 384 -17.06 -0.40 13.06
N TYR A 385 -17.78 0.54 13.64
CA TYR A 385 -18.20 1.77 12.97
C TYR A 385 -17.71 3.00 13.71
N TYR A 386 -17.14 3.93 12.94
CA TYR A 386 -16.56 5.17 13.43
C TYR A 386 -17.14 6.35 12.68
N LEU A 387 -17.29 7.47 13.39
CA LEU A 387 -17.78 8.73 12.84
C LEU A 387 -16.75 9.84 13.07
N THR A 388 -16.45 10.60 12.01
CA THR A 388 -15.64 11.81 12.15
C THR A 388 -16.47 12.93 12.75
N LYS A 389 -15.98 13.56 13.82
CA LYS A 389 -16.56 14.72 14.48
C LYS A 389 -15.60 15.89 14.37
N GLU A 390 -16.00 16.93 13.65
CA GLU A 390 -15.24 18.16 13.54
C GLU A 390 -15.82 19.19 14.51
N GLN A 391 -14.96 19.73 15.37
CA GLN A 391 -15.27 20.81 16.29
C GLN A 391 -14.07 21.76 16.39
N ASP A 392 -14.29 23.06 16.21
CA ASP A 392 -13.27 24.10 16.31
C ASP A 392 -12.00 23.85 15.44
N GLY A 393 -12.23 23.29 14.23
CA GLY A 393 -11.17 22.92 13.28
C GLY A 393 -10.36 21.67 13.66
N ARG A 394 -10.76 20.96 14.73
CA ARG A 394 -10.22 19.67 15.13
C ARG A 394 -11.13 18.56 14.67
N THR A 395 -10.55 17.44 14.28
CA THR A 395 -11.33 16.26 13.91
C THR A 395 -10.97 15.11 14.83
N ASP A 396 -11.94 14.64 15.57
CA ASP A 396 -11.85 13.38 16.32
C ASP A 396 -12.59 12.29 15.55
N ILE A 397 -12.07 11.07 15.63
CA ILE A 397 -12.72 9.88 15.06
C ILE A 397 -13.20 9.02 16.22
N VAL A 398 -14.51 8.96 16.40
CA VAL A 398 -15.13 8.32 17.56
C VAL A 398 -15.85 7.05 17.18
N GLU A 399 -15.76 6.04 18.03
CA GLU A 399 -16.51 4.79 17.85
C GLU A 399 -18.01 5.01 18.05
N VAL A 400 -18.81 4.47 17.15
CA VAL A 400 -20.27 4.54 17.16
C VAL A 400 -20.93 3.20 16.80
N THR A 401 -20.23 2.11 17.02
CA THR A 401 -20.68 0.74 16.69
C THR A 401 -22.04 0.42 17.30
N ASP A 402 -22.27 0.84 18.54
CA ASP A 402 -23.56 0.63 19.26
C ASP A 402 -24.61 1.73 18.95
N ASN A 403 -24.25 2.78 18.22
CA ASN A 403 -25.11 3.91 17.90
C ASN A 403 -24.89 4.41 16.46
N ARG A 404 -25.08 3.52 15.49
CA ARG A 404 -24.87 3.77 14.05
C ARG A 404 -25.83 4.83 13.49
N GLU A 405 -26.95 5.06 14.16
CA GLU A 405 -27.91 6.11 13.79
C GLU A 405 -27.25 7.51 13.71
N LEU A 406 -26.21 7.76 14.50
CA LEU A 406 -25.47 9.01 14.44
C LEU A 406 -24.79 9.23 13.08
N ILE A 407 -24.35 8.15 12.42
CA ILE A 407 -23.77 8.23 11.08
C ILE A 407 -24.84 8.64 10.08
N TYR A 408 -25.99 7.95 10.11
CA TYR A 408 -27.11 8.23 9.19
C TYR A 408 -27.64 9.64 9.40
N ALA A 409 -27.84 10.07 10.65
CA ALA A 409 -28.27 11.41 10.97
C ALA A 409 -27.34 12.49 10.41
N LYS A 410 -26.02 12.23 10.44
CA LYS A 410 -25.05 13.16 9.88
C LYS A 410 -25.02 13.14 8.35
N LEU A 411 -24.98 11.97 7.73
CA LEU A 411 -24.85 11.83 6.29
C LEU A 411 -26.16 12.13 5.54
N ALA A 412 -27.33 11.90 6.15
CA ALA A 412 -28.63 12.19 5.56
C ALA A 412 -29.07 13.64 5.74
N ARG A 413 -28.39 14.42 6.57
CA ARG A 413 -28.76 15.83 6.85
C ARG A 413 -28.96 16.67 5.58
N PRO A 414 -28.13 16.60 4.52
CA PRO A 414 -28.37 17.39 3.30
C PRO A 414 -29.68 17.05 2.62
N LEU A 415 -30.16 15.80 2.67
CA LEU A 415 -31.48 15.41 2.14
C LEU A 415 -32.60 15.99 2.95
N GLN A 416 -32.52 15.95 4.28
CA GLN A 416 -33.51 16.60 5.17
C GLN A 416 -33.59 18.11 4.95
N ASP A 417 -32.46 18.78 4.74
CA ASP A 417 -32.42 20.19 4.46
C ASP A 417 -33.11 20.54 3.12
N LEU A 418 -32.99 19.69 2.10
CA LEU A 418 -33.70 19.82 0.83
C LEU A 418 -35.22 19.63 1.02
N GLU A 419 -35.64 18.58 1.71
CA GLU A 419 -37.07 18.35 2.01
C GLU A 419 -37.66 19.52 2.77
N ASN A 420 -36.96 20.04 3.77
CA ASN A 420 -37.41 21.23 4.51
C ASN A 420 -37.51 22.48 3.64
N MET A 421 -36.67 22.65 2.62
CA MET A 421 -36.74 23.74 1.65
C MET A 421 -37.98 23.59 0.73
N GLU A 422 -38.27 22.36 0.28
CA GLU A 422 -39.49 22.08 -0.53
C GLU A 422 -40.76 22.37 0.24
N TYR A 423 -40.85 21.96 1.51
CA TYR A 423 -42.01 22.28 2.37
C TYR A 423 -42.20 23.79 2.54
N ARG A 424 -41.13 24.55 2.79
CA ARG A 424 -41.21 26.02 2.94
C ARG A 424 -41.63 26.72 1.65
N ASN A 425 -41.26 26.19 0.49
CA ASN A 425 -41.63 26.76 -0.81
C ASN A 425 -43.06 26.34 -1.20
N GLY A 426 -43.59 25.22 -0.71
CA GLY A 426 -44.95 24.77 -0.93
C GLY A 426 -46.01 25.49 -0.06
N GLU A 427 -45.59 26.11 1.06
CA GLU A 427 -46.49 26.91 1.91
C GLU A 427 -46.65 28.38 1.43
N THR A 428 -45.91 28.76 0.36
CA THR A 428 -45.91 30.15 -0.19
C THR A 428 -46.68 30.28 -1.51
N VAL A 429 -47.53 29.27 -1.88
CA VAL A 429 -48.39 29.34 -3.09
C VAL A 429 -49.87 29.37 -2.69
#